data_5b38cf986ff95114dcbc9ebd1da0d533
#
_entry.id   5b38cf986ff95114dcbc9ebd1da0d533
#
_cell.length_a   1.000
_cell.length_b   1.000
_cell.length_c   1.000
_cell.angle_alpha   90.00
_cell.angle_beta   90.00
_cell.angle_gamma   90.00
#
_symmetry.space_group_name_H-M   'P 1'
#
loop_
_entity.id
_entity.type
_entity.pdbx_description
1 polymer ?
#
loop_
_entity_poly.entity_id
_entity_poly.type
_entity_poly.pdbx_seq_one_letter_code
_entity_poly.pdbx_strand_id
1 'polypeptide(L)'
;KIMAGCPEANIVVTPSDALVINVDEFRRIIRGALSFASEGERIVTLGIKPTRPETGYGYIAAGEQIAGSEICAVESFREKPDAETAQKYLDAGTYLWNAGIFIWNVDTIVGSLRRFAPELAAKMDTMAKAFYTADEKKVVGEVFPTCEKISIDYAVMEKADYIYTLPASFGWSAVGTWGALWTLLDHDENGNAVMKKWYDVTDEDIKKMTDATVWCEAGFDNFRGGGYS
;
A
#
# COMPACT_ATOMS: atom_id res chain seq x y z
N LYS A 1 -16.84 6.01 -3.17
CA LYS A 1 -17.29 5.92 -4.57
C LYS A 1 -17.46 4.48 -5.01
N ILE A 2 -16.48 3.60 -4.78
CA ILE A 2 -16.57 2.16 -5.11
C ILE A 2 -17.82 1.53 -4.49
N MET A 3 -18.07 1.76 -3.20
CA MET A 3 -19.25 1.25 -2.50
C MET A 3 -20.59 1.62 -3.16
N ALA A 4 -20.68 2.80 -3.77
CA ALA A 4 -21.89 3.24 -4.47
C ALA A 4 -22.15 2.49 -5.78
N GLY A 5 -21.11 1.95 -6.41
CA GLY A 5 -21.20 1.16 -7.66
C GLY A 5 -21.13 -0.35 -7.42
N CYS A 6 -20.45 -0.79 -6.35
CA CYS A 6 -20.26 -2.20 -6.01
C CYS A 6 -20.13 -2.33 -4.48
N PRO A 7 -21.24 -2.50 -3.75
CA PRO A 7 -21.23 -2.53 -2.28
C PRO A 7 -20.52 -3.75 -1.68
N GLU A 8 -20.34 -4.80 -2.44
CA GLU A 8 -19.64 -6.03 -2.00
C GLU A 8 -18.18 -6.10 -2.48
N ALA A 9 -17.61 -4.97 -2.95
CA ALA A 9 -16.27 -4.96 -3.51
C ALA A 9 -15.20 -5.31 -2.47
N ASN A 10 -14.30 -6.20 -2.84
CA ASN A 10 -13.03 -6.37 -2.18
C ASN A 10 -11.99 -5.48 -2.88
N ILE A 11 -11.22 -4.75 -2.12
CA ILE A 11 -10.35 -3.68 -2.61
C ILE A 11 -8.90 -4.02 -2.25
N VAL A 12 -8.00 -3.85 -3.22
CA VAL A 12 -6.57 -3.83 -3.00
C VAL A 12 -6.09 -2.39 -3.23
N VAL A 13 -5.41 -1.83 -2.25
CA VAL A 13 -4.74 -0.52 -2.37
C VAL A 13 -3.24 -0.76 -2.38
N THR A 14 -2.55 -0.25 -3.39
CA THR A 14 -1.11 -0.38 -3.55
C THR A 14 -0.44 0.98 -3.72
N PRO A 15 0.77 1.19 -3.16
CA PRO A 15 1.57 2.35 -3.51
C PRO A 15 1.98 2.30 -4.99
N SER A 16 2.05 3.45 -5.65
CA SER A 16 2.46 3.54 -7.06
C SER A 16 3.98 3.46 -7.26
N ASP A 17 4.75 3.59 -6.18
CA ASP A 17 6.22 3.57 -6.15
C ASP A 17 6.79 2.26 -5.57
N ALA A 18 6.01 1.19 -5.55
CA ALA A 18 6.46 -0.11 -5.11
C ALA A 18 6.91 -0.97 -6.30
N LEU A 19 8.15 -1.48 -6.22
CA LEU A 19 8.66 -2.48 -7.14
C LEU A 19 8.22 -3.88 -6.70
N VAL A 20 7.79 -4.70 -7.66
CA VAL A 20 7.48 -6.11 -7.50
C VAL A 20 8.28 -6.91 -8.52
N ILE A 21 9.18 -7.79 -8.05
CA ILE A 21 10.05 -8.58 -8.93
C ILE A 21 9.37 -9.90 -9.33
N ASN A 22 8.84 -10.64 -8.37
CA ASN A 22 8.15 -11.92 -8.62
C ASN A 22 6.63 -11.70 -8.70
N VAL A 23 6.15 -11.44 -9.92
CA VAL A 23 4.75 -11.14 -10.20
C VAL A 23 3.82 -12.32 -9.90
N ASP A 24 4.25 -13.55 -10.16
CA ASP A 24 3.41 -14.72 -9.93
C ASP A 24 3.21 -14.97 -8.44
N GLU A 25 4.27 -14.82 -7.64
CA GLU A 25 4.15 -14.90 -6.18
C GLU A 25 3.30 -13.74 -5.63
N PHE A 26 3.47 -12.54 -6.13
CA PHE A 26 2.61 -11.41 -5.77
C PHE A 26 1.13 -11.69 -6.05
N ARG A 27 0.81 -12.23 -7.24
CA ARG A 27 -0.57 -12.62 -7.60
C ARG A 27 -1.13 -13.69 -6.66
N ARG A 28 -0.31 -14.70 -6.30
CA ARG A 28 -0.71 -15.74 -5.35
C ARG A 28 -1.07 -15.14 -4.01
N ILE A 29 -0.21 -14.27 -3.47
CA ILE A 29 -0.38 -13.59 -2.19
C ILE A 29 -1.61 -12.70 -2.19
N ILE A 30 -1.79 -11.86 -3.22
CA ILE A 30 -2.97 -10.99 -3.32
C ILE A 30 -4.27 -11.79 -3.38
N ARG A 31 -4.32 -12.90 -4.12
CA ARG A 31 -5.51 -13.76 -4.17
C ARG A 31 -5.83 -14.37 -2.81
N GLY A 32 -4.83 -14.86 -2.09
CA GLY A 32 -5.01 -15.39 -0.74
C GLY A 32 -5.51 -14.32 0.24
N ALA A 33 -4.93 -13.13 0.20
CA ALA A 33 -5.35 -12.01 1.03
C ALA A 33 -6.77 -11.53 0.72
N LEU A 34 -7.14 -11.46 -0.57
CA LEU A 34 -8.50 -11.10 -1.00
C LEU A 34 -9.53 -12.13 -0.52
N SER A 35 -9.24 -13.43 -0.67
CA SER A 35 -10.12 -14.49 -0.18
C SER A 35 -10.34 -14.35 1.32
N PHE A 36 -9.28 -14.17 2.09
CA PHE A 36 -9.38 -14.02 3.54
C PHE A 36 -10.13 -12.74 3.97
N ALA A 37 -9.87 -11.62 3.32
CA ALA A 37 -10.52 -10.34 3.62
C ALA A 37 -12.03 -10.36 3.26
N SER A 38 -12.46 -11.20 2.32
CA SER A 38 -13.87 -11.30 1.92
C SER A 38 -14.76 -12.03 2.93
N GLU A 39 -14.16 -12.74 3.89
CA GLU A 39 -14.92 -13.61 4.82
C GLU A 39 -15.39 -12.89 6.11
N GLY A 40 -15.21 -11.56 6.21
CA GLY A 40 -15.68 -10.81 7.37
C GLY A 40 -14.99 -9.47 7.56
N GLU A 41 -15.11 -8.91 8.77
CA GLU A 41 -14.45 -7.65 9.13
C GLU A 41 -12.94 -7.90 9.33
N ARG A 42 -12.19 -7.81 8.24
CA ARG A 42 -10.75 -8.09 8.20
C ARG A 42 -10.04 -7.09 7.31
N ILE A 43 -8.94 -6.55 7.83
CA ILE A 43 -7.98 -5.74 7.06
C ILE A 43 -6.70 -6.57 6.94
N VAL A 44 -6.23 -6.82 5.74
CA VAL A 44 -4.97 -7.52 5.50
C VAL A 44 -3.94 -6.55 4.96
N THR A 45 -2.74 -6.58 5.51
CA THR A 45 -1.57 -5.91 4.94
C THR A 45 -0.48 -6.93 4.62
N LEU A 46 0.43 -6.59 3.70
CA LEU A 46 1.55 -7.46 3.37
C LEU A 46 2.76 -7.09 4.21
N GLY A 47 3.35 -8.09 4.84
CA GLY A 47 4.51 -7.96 5.69
C GLY A 47 5.79 -8.41 5.00
N ILE A 48 6.79 -7.55 4.92
CA ILE A 48 8.09 -7.84 4.29
C ILE A 48 9.15 -8.01 5.38
N LYS A 49 9.99 -9.04 5.25
CA LYS A 49 11.06 -9.27 6.22
C LYS A 49 12.08 -8.11 6.21
N PRO A 50 12.32 -7.44 7.34
CA PRO A 50 13.30 -6.38 7.44
C PRO A 50 14.72 -6.88 7.17
N THR A 51 15.50 -6.06 6.47
CA THR A 51 16.93 -6.29 6.20
C THR A 51 17.83 -5.22 6.81
N ARG A 52 17.24 -4.13 7.31
CA ARG A 52 17.92 -2.99 7.93
C ARG A 52 16.95 -2.25 8.88
N PRO A 53 17.45 -1.37 9.78
CA PRO A 53 16.58 -0.57 10.66
C PRO A 53 16.05 0.66 9.88
N GLU A 54 15.01 0.46 9.07
CA GLU A 54 14.42 1.50 8.24
C GLU A 54 13.42 2.34 9.06
N THR A 55 13.58 3.65 9.09
CA THR A 55 12.70 4.57 9.83
C THR A 55 11.59 5.17 8.95
N GLY A 56 11.66 4.97 7.64
CA GLY A 56 10.66 5.43 6.68
C GLY A 56 9.47 4.50 6.52
N TYR A 57 9.50 3.30 7.11
CA TYR A 57 8.46 2.28 6.97
C TYR A 57 7.71 2.03 8.27
N GLY A 58 6.49 1.53 8.16
CA GLY A 58 5.77 0.94 9.27
C GLY A 58 6.30 -0.46 9.61
N TYR A 59 6.17 -0.85 10.87
CA TYR A 59 6.53 -2.16 11.39
C TYR A 59 5.31 -2.87 11.97
N ILE A 60 5.24 -4.17 11.71
CA ILE A 60 4.15 -5.06 12.10
C ILE A 60 4.74 -6.15 13.00
N ALA A 61 4.25 -6.26 14.23
CA ALA A 61 4.46 -7.46 15.03
C ALA A 61 3.44 -8.51 14.60
N ALA A 62 3.92 -9.56 13.95
CA ALA A 62 3.09 -10.70 13.58
C ALA A 62 2.86 -11.59 14.81
N GLY A 63 1.60 -11.79 15.14
CA GLY A 63 1.16 -12.65 16.23
C GLY A 63 0.79 -14.06 15.78
N GLU A 64 -0.29 -14.59 16.33
CA GLU A 64 -0.73 -15.96 16.05
C GLU A 64 -1.11 -16.15 14.59
N GLN A 65 -0.62 -17.25 14.02
CA GLN A 65 -0.96 -17.66 12.66
C GLN A 65 -2.37 -18.24 12.61
N ILE A 66 -3.17 -17.81 11.66
CA ILE A 66 -4.52 -18.34 11.43
C ILE A 66 -4.42 -19.77 10.90
N ALA A 67 -5.12 -20.68 11.55
CA ALA A 67 -5.09 -22.11 11.21
C ALA A 67 -5.41 -22.35 9.72
N GLY A 68 -4.55 -23.12 9.06
CA GLY A 68 -4.69 -23.47 7.64
C GLY A 68 -4.34 -22.35 6.65
N SER A 69 -3.71 -21.27 7.10
CA SER A 69 -3.33 -20.13 6.27
C SER A 69 -1.91 -19.66 6.59
N GLU A 70 -1.31 -18.86 5.71
CA GLU A 70 -0.03 -18.17 5.96
C GLU A 70 -0.25 -16.81 6.66
N ILE A 71 -1.50 -16.43 6.93
CA ILE A 71 -1.88 -15.13 7.50
C ILE A 71 -1.73 -15.18 9.02
N CYS A 72 -1.20 -14.11 9.59
CA CYS A 72 -1.07 -13.92 11.03
C CYS A 72 -1.94 -12.76 11.52
N ALA A 73 -2.48 -12.86 12.72
CA ALA A 73 -3.04 -11.71 13.41
C ALA A 73 -1.92 -10.68 13.66
N VAL A 74 -2.25 -9.39 13.63
CA VAL A 74 -1.31 -8.33 13.98
C VAL A 74 -1.44 -8.03 15.48
N GLU A 75 -0.35 -8.19 16.23
CA GLU A 75 -0.30 -7.83 17.65
C GLU A 75 -0.09 -6.34 17.87
N SER A 76 0.74 -5.73 17.04
CA SER A 76 0.96 -4.28 17.04
C SER A 76 1.38 -3.78 15.68
N PHE A 77 0.99 -2.54 15.40
CA PHE A 77 1.38 -1.79 14.21
C PHE A 77 2.02 -0.48 14.64
N ARG A 78 3.19 -0.15 14.11
CA ARG A 78 3.89 1.09 14.41
C ARG A 78 4.40 1.75 13.15
N GLU A 79 3.84 2.91 12.83
CA GLU A 79 4.27 3.70 11.66
C GLU A 79 5.52 4.50 11.99
N LYS A 80 6.53 4.40 11.14
CA LYS A 80 7.76 5.21 11.14
C LYS A 80 8.40 5.39 12.53
N PRO A 81 8.90 4.31 13.16
CA PRO A 81 9.55 4.39 14.45
C PRO A 81 10.86 5.19 14.37
N ASP A 82 11.38 5.64 15.52
CA ASP A 82 12.73 6.17 15.59
C ASP A 82 13.80 5.08 15.33
N ALA A 83 15.05 5.51 15.11
CA ALA A 83 16.13 4.60 14.71
C ALA A 83 16.44 3.54 15.78
N GLU A 84 16.35 3.90 17.08
CA GLU A 84 16.59 2.96 18.18
C GLU A 84 15.51 1.87 18.22
N THR A 85 14.26 2.27 18.04
CA THR A 85 13.12 1.35 17.99
C THR A 85 13.17 0.46 16.75
N ALA A 86 13.50 1.02 15.58
CA ALA A 86 13.67 0.27 14.34
C ALA A 86 14.79 -0.80 14.47
N GLN A 87 15.91 -0.46 15.14
CA GLN A 87 16.97 -1.41 15.41
C GLN A 87 16.51 -2.54 16.34
N LYS A 88 15.77 -2.22 17.40
CA LYS A 88 15.19 -3.24 18.31
C LYS A 88 14.26 -4.20 17.58
N TYR A 89 13.45 -3.70 16.64
CA TYR A 89 12.57 -4.53 15.84
C TYR A 89 13.32 -5.45 14.88
N LEU A 90 14.40 -4.93 14.27
CA LEU A 90 15.28 -5.73 13.42
C LEU A 90 15.95 -6.87 14.24
N ASP A 91 16.51 -6.53 15.40
CA ASP A 91 17.24 -7.49 16.27
C ASP A 91 16.31 -8.55 16.84
N ALA A 92 15.05 -8.20 17.12
CA ALA A 92 14.04 -9.15 17.58
C ALA A 92 13.68 -10.19 16.53
N GLY A 93 13.79 -9.87 15.23
CA GLY A 93 13.55 -10.79 14.13
C GLY A 93 12.09 -11.23 13.91
N THR A 94 11.16 -10.72 14.73
CA THR A 94 9.72 -11.07 14.72
C THR A 94 8.85 -10.02 14.05
N TYR A 95 9.45 -8.87 13.69
CA TYR A 95 8.75 -7.77 13.03
C TYR A 95 8.88 -7.86 11.51
N LEU A 96 7.85 -7.37 10.84
CA LEU A 96 7.80 -7.22 9.38
C LEU A 96 7.65 -5.74 9.04
N TRP A 97 8.21 -5.31 7.90
CA TRP A 97 7.86 -4.01 7.33
C TRP A 97 6.45 -4.05 6.75
N ASN A 98 5.68 -3.01 6.97
CA ASN A 98 4.45 -2.78 6.25
C ASN A 98 4.76 -2.38 4.80
N ALA A 99 4.32 -3.20 3.84
CA ALA A 99 4.50 -2.90 2.41
C ALA A 99 3.63 -1.73 1.92
N GLY A 100 2.71 -1.23 2.75
CA GLY A 100 1.73 -0.22 2.34
C GLY A 100 0.67 -0.76 1.39
N ILE A 101 0.59 -2.08 1.25
CA ILE A 101 -0.40 -2.77 0.42
C ILE A 101 -1.49 -3.27 1.34
N PHE A 102 -2.71 -2.75 1.15
CA PHE A 102 -3.85 -3.04 2.01
C PHE A 102 -4.95 -3.74 1.23
N ILE A 103 -5.55 -4.74 1.85
CA ILE A 103 -6.63 -5.53 1.27
C ILE A 103 -7.79 -5.57 2.27
N TRP A 104 -8.97 -5.20 1.86
CA TRP A 104 -10.18 -5.16 2.67
C TRP A 104 -11.46 -5.25 1.84
N ASN A 105 -12.54 -5.63 2.47
CA ASN A 105 -13.87 -5.40 1.92
C ASN A 105 -14.26 -3.92 2.07
N VAL A 106 -15.07 -3.40 1.15
CA VAL A 106 -15.49 -2.00 1.16
C VAL A 106 -16.27 -1.62 2.42
N ASP A 107 -17.10 -2.52 2.95
CA ASP A 107 -17.85 -2.27 4.19
C ASP A 107 -16.91 -2.19 5.39
N THR A 108 -15.90 -3.06 5.45
CA THR A 108 -14.89 -3.05 6.51
C THR A 108 -14.16 -1.72 6.58
N ILE A 109 -13.64 -1.22 5.45
CA ILE A 109 -12.89 0.06 5.48
C ILE A 109 -13.79 1.26 5.76
N VAL A 110 -15.00 1.29 5.22
CA VAL A 110 -15.97 2.36 5.50
C VAL A 110 -16.40 2.33 6.97
N GLY A 111 -16.66 1.14 7.53
CA GLY A 111 -16.95 0.95 8.95
C GLY A 111 -15.80 1.40 9.85
N SER A 112 -14.57 1.03 9.49
CA SER A 112 -13.36 1.43 10.21
C SER A 112 -13.17 2.94 10.23
N LEU A 113 -13.33 3.61 9.09
CA LEU A 113 -13.25 5.08 9.02
C LEU A 113 -14.33 5.75 9.86
N ARG A 114 -15.55 5.23 9.89
CA ARG A 114 -16.62 5.75 10.75
C ARG A 114 -16.30 5.56 12.24
N ARG A 115 -15.68 4.45 12.59
CA ARG A 115 -15.31 4.14 13.99
C ARG A 115 -14.10 4.96 14.47
N PHE A 116 -13.05 5.08 13.66
CA PHE A 116 -11.76 5.62 14.10
C PHE A 116 -11.46 7.03 13.59
N ALA A 117 -12.18 7.50 12.56
CA ALA A 117 -12.05 8.83 11.96
C ALA A 117 -13.42 9.40 11.58
N PRO A 118 -14.34 9.60 12.55
CA PRO A 118 -15.73 9.94 12.28
C PRO A 118 -15.91 11.28 11.55
N GLU A 119 -15.08 12.27 11.82
CA GLU A 119 -15.14 13.58 11.14
C GLU A 119 -14.77 13.45 9.66
N LEU A 120 -13.74 12.65 9.35
CA LEU A 120 -13.36 12.34 7.98
C LEU A 120 -14.48 11.58 7.27
N ALA A 121 -15.06 10.57 7.93
CA ALA A 121 -16.17 9.80 7.39
C ALA A 121 -17.40 10.67 7.09
N ALA A 122 -17.76 11.63 7.96
CA ALA A 122 -18.86 12.56 7.73
C ALA A 122 -18.64 13.44 6.49
N LYS A 123 -17.42 13.89 6.25
CA LYS A 123 -17.05 14.63 5.03
C LYS A 123 -17.12 13.73 3.79
N MET A 124 -16.66 12.47 3.88
CA MET A 124 -16.83 11.50 2.81
C MET A 124 -18.31 11.23 2.49
N ASP A 125 -19.16 11.09 3.50
CA ASP A 125 -20.60 10.94 3.31
C ASP A 125 -21.24 12.17 2.63
N THR A 126 -20.73 13.36 2.89
CA THR A 126 -21.14 14.59 2.20
C THR A 126 -20.77 14.54 0.71
N MET A 127 -19.55 14.16 0.38
CA MET A 127 -19.10 13.99 -1.00
C MET A 127 -19.84 12.85 -1.73
N ALA A 128 -20.16 11.77 -1.00
CA ALA A 128 -20.83 10.60 -1.56
C ALA A 128 -22.20 10.92 -2.17
N LYS A 129 -22.90 11.92 -1.66
CA LYS A 129 -24.19 12.38 -2.21
C LYS A 129 -24.08 12.94 -3.63
N ALA A 130 -22.90 13.41 -4.00
CA ALA A 130 -22.64 13.98 -5.32
C ALA A 130 -21.99 12.99 -6.30
N PHE A 131 -21.55 11.82 -5.85
CA PHE A 131 -20.87 10.84 -6.72
C PHE A 131 -21.77 10.44 -7.89
N TYR A 132 -21.15 10.36 -9.07
CA TYR A 132 -21.81 10.06 -10.35
C TYR A 132 -22.85 11.09 -10.82
N THR A 133 -22.88 12.29 -10.21
CA THR A 133 -23.71 13.42 -10.66
C THR A 133 -22.87 14.50 -11.33
N ALA A 134 -23.50 15.47 -11.97
CA ALA A 134 -22.84 16.64 -12.56
C ALA A 134 -22.10 17.50 -11.51
N ASP A 135 -22.51 17.43 -10.25
CA ASP A 135 -21.96 18.24 -9.14
C ASP A 135 -20.74 17.56 -8.48
N GLU A 136 -20.39 16.32 -8.83
CA GLU A 136 -19.31 15.56 -8.18
C GLU A 136 -18.02 16.36 -8.09
N LYS A 137 -17.51 16.85 -9.23
CA LYS A 137 -16.23 17.56 -9.29
C LYS A 137 -16.22 18.81 -8.39
N LYS A 138 -17.34 19.54 -8.36
CA LYS A 138 -17.50 20.74 -7.54
C LYS A 138 -17.50 20.38 -6.06
N VAL A 139 -18.37 19.46 -5.64
CA VAL A 139 -18.52 19.08 -4.23
C VAL A 139 -17.25 18.46 -3.68
N VAL A 140 -16.60 17.56 -4.44
CA VAL A 140 -15.31 16.97 -4.03
C VAL A 140 -14.23 18.05 -3.92
N GLY A 141 -14.15 18.97 -4.89
CA GLY A 141 -13.18 20.08 -4.88
C GLY A 141 -13.35 21.05 -3.71
N GLU A 142 -14.58 21.23 -3.20
CA GLU A 142 -14.89 22.09 -2.05
C GLU A 142 -14.67 21.37 -0.71
N VAL A 143 -15.07 20.10 -0.61
CA VAL A 143 -15.08 19.35 0.67
C VAL A 143 -13.74 18.66 0.95
N PHE A 144 -13.15 17.98 -0.04
CA PHE A 144 -11.92 17.19 0.16
C PHE A 144 -10.73 18.00 0.74
N PRO A 145 -10.46 19.25 0.32
CA PRO A 145 -9.39 20.06 0.91
C PRO A 145 -9.60 20.39 2.39
N THR A 146 -10.82 20.26 2.90
CA THR A 146 -11.15 20.49 4.32
C THR A 146 -10.95 19.25 5.19
N CYS A 147 -10.68 18.09 4.58
CA CYS A 147 -10.44 16.86 5.31
C CYS A 147 -9.13 16.94 6.13
N GLU A 148 -9.11 16.24 7.24
CA GLU A 148 -7.88 16.05 8.01
C GLU A 148 -6.82 15.35 7.16
N LYS A 149 -5.57 15.84 7.24
CA LYS A 149 -4.41 15.21 6.58
C LYS A 149 -3.87 14.11 7.46
N ILE A 150 -4.44 12.93 7.37
CA ILE A 150 -4.04 11.76 8.13
C ILE A 150 -3.86 10.56 7.19
N SER A 151 -2.83 9.75 7.38
CA SER A 151 -2.69 8.49 6.65
C SER A 151 -3.61 7.41 7.22
N ILE A 152 -3.90 6.40 6.42
CA ILE A 152 -4.69 5.24 6.84
C ILE A 152 -4.01 4.49 8.00
N ASP A 153 -2.68 4.53 8.05
CA ASP A 153 -1.89 3.89 9.11
C ASP A 153 -2.26 4.47 10.47
N TYR A 154 -2.25 5.78 10.62
CA TYR A 154 -2.64 6.46 11.87
C TYR A 154 -4.16 6.51 12.09
N ALA A 155 -4.94 6.60 11.00
CA ALA A 155 -6.38 6.70 11.11
C ALA A 155 -7.02 5.38 11.57
N VAL A 156 -6.52 4.25 11.08
CA VAL A 156 -7.13 2.92 11.23
C VAL A 156 -6.14 1.87 11.73
N MET A 157 -4.96 1.70 11.06
CA MET A 157 -4.09 0.55 11.29
C MET A 157 -3.50 0.48 12.69
N GLU A 158 -3.19 1.61 13.33
CA GLU A 158 -2.72 1.64 14.72
C GLU A 158 -3.83 1.47 15.76
N LYS A 159 -5.12 1.43 15.35
CA LYS A 159 -6.27 1.46 16.28
C LYS A 159 -7.17 0.23 16.19
N ALA A 160 -7.23 -0.40 15.03
CA ALA A 160 -8.12 -1.53 14.80
C ALA A 160 -7.49 -2.84 15.32
N ASP A 161 -8.34 -3.73 15.86
CA ASP A 161 -7.95 -5.03 16.43
C ASP A 161 -8.25 -6.22 15.48
N TYR A 162 -8.74 -5.94 14.27
CA TYR A 162 -9.05 -6.91 13.21
C TYR A 162 -8.08 -6.79 12.02
N ILE A 163 -6.81 -6.49 12.31
CA ILE A 163 -5.74 -6.38 11.32
C ILE A 163 -4.96 -7.69 11.26
N TYR A 164 -4.65 -8.10 10.06
CA TYR A 164 -3.90 -9.29 9.74
C TYR A 164 -2.75 -8.96 8.82
N THR A 165 -1.68 -9.74 8.89
CA THR A 165 -0.56 -9.63 7.96
C THR A 165 -0.33 -10.94 7.24
N LEU A 166 -0.06 -10.86 5.95
CA LEU A 166 0.43 -11.98 5.15
C LEU A 166 1.92 -11.75 4.88
N PRO A 167 2.81 -12.53 5.53
CA PRO A 167 4.24 -12.47 5.24
C PRO A 167 4.51 -12.76 3.76
N ALA A 168 5.32 -11.95 3.12
CA ALA A 168 5.49 -11.97 1.67
C ALA A 168 6.96 -11.86 1.27
N SER A 169 7.33 -12.58 0.21
CA SER A 169 8.68 -12.60 -0.36
C SER A 169 8.63 -12.59 -1.88
N PHE A 170 8.16 -11.50 -2.46
CA PHE A 170 8.05 -11.33 -3.91
C PHE A 170 9.05 -10.31 -4.48
N GLY A 171 10.09 -9.96 -3.71
CA GLY A 171 11.06 -8.95 -4.14
C GLY A 171 10.47 -7.54 -4.12
N TRP A 172 9.87 -7.17 -3.00
CA TRP A 172 9.32 -5.83 -2.78
C TRP A 172 10.41 -4.81 -2.44
N SER A 173 10.29 -3.63 -3.01
CA SER A 173 11.02 -2.44 -2.57
C SER A 173 10.20 -1.18 -2.85
N ALA A 174 10.18 -0.24 -1.89
CA ALA A 174 9.67 1.09 -2.14
C ALA A 174 10.76 1.95 -2.77
N VAL A 175 10.50 2.51 -3.95
CA VAL A 175 11.46 3.33 -4.72
C VAL A 175 11.14 4.83 -4.64
N GLY A 176 10.43 5.25 -3.61
CA GLY A 176 10.05 6.64 -3.38
C GLY A 176 11.18 7.59 -2.99
N THR A 177 12.41 7.09 -2.83
CA THR A 177 13.61 7.90 -2.52
C THR A 177 14.78 7.51 -3.41
N TRP A 178 15.69 8.47 -3.67
CA TRP A 178 16.92 8.20 -4.41
C TRP A 178 17.79 7.13 -3.76
N GLY A 179 17.85 7.07 -2.43
CA GLY A 179 18.58 6.04 -1.70
C GLY A 179 18.00 4.65 -1.91
N ALA A 180 16.66 4.52 -1.89
CA ALA A 180 16.00 3.24 -2.16
C ALA A 180 16.20 2.81 -3.62
N LEU A 181 16.12 3.74 -4.58
CA LEU A 181 16.40 3.46 -5.97
C LEU A 181 17.86 3.03 -6.18
N TRP A 182 18.80 3.73 -5.54
CA TRP A 182 20.23 3.41 -5.59
C TRP A 182 20.51 1.99 -5.12
N THR A 183 19.86 1.50 -4.05
CA THR A 183 20.07 0.12 -3.54
C THR A 183 19.61 -0.98 -4.51
N LEU A 184 18.82 -0.64 -5.52
CA LEU A 184 18.29 -1.59 -6.51
C LEU A 184 19.07 -1.60 -7.83
N LEU A 185 19.90 -0.58 -8.05
CA LEU A 185 20.69 -0.45 -9.29
C LEU A 185 22.05 -1.12 -9.14
N ASP A 186 22.61 -1.56 -10.25
CA ASP A 186 24.00 -1.98 -10.31
C ASP A 186 24.93 -0.79 -10.08
N HIS A 187 26.03 -1.02 -9.35
CA HIS A 187 27.00 0.01 -9.01
C HIS A 187 28.36 -0.30 -9.65
N ASP A 188 29.07 0.74 -10.06
CA ASP A 188 30.48 0.63 -10.43
C ASP A 188 31.36 0.49 -9.18
N GLU A 189 32.66 0.33 -9.40
CA GLU A 189 33.69 0.23 -8.34
C GLU A 189 33.80 1.47 -7.42
N ASN A 190 33.25 2.60 -7.85
CA ASN A 190 33.18 3.85 -7.09
C ASN A 190 31.81 4.07 -6.41
N GLY A 191 30.89 3.10 -6.54
CA GLY A 191 29.55 3.20 -5.99
C GLY A 191 28.58 4.07 -6.80
N ASN A 192 28.92 4.42 -8.05
CA ASN A 192 28.00 5.16 -8.91
C ASN A 192 26.98 4.20 -9.50
N ALA A 193 25.70 4.57 -9.42
CA ALA A 193 24.61 3.90 -10.09
C ALA A 193 24.18 4.70 -11.32
N VAL A 194 24.24 4.12 -12.50
CA VAL A 194 23.84 4.76 -13.74
C VAL A 194 22.54 4.12 -14.23
N MET A 195 21.45 4.87 -14.19
CA MET A 195 20.25 4.46 -14.93
C MET A 195 20.52 4.57 -16.41
N LYS A 196 20.12 3.57 -17.19
CA LYS A 196 20.04 3.69 -18.65
C LYS A 196 19.25 4.94 -18.97
N LYS A 197 19.72 5.69 -19.96
CA LYS A 197 19.00 6.86 -20.41
C LYS A 197 17.60 6.45 -20.84
N TRP A 198 16.61 7.25 -20.50
CA TRP A 198 15.19 6.96 -20.75
C TRP A 198 14.88 6.55 -22.21
N TYR A 199 15.65 7.05 -23.16
CA TYR A 199 15.52 6.71 -24.59
C TYR A 199 16.19 5.37 -24.99
N ASP A 200 16.91 4.72 -24.08
CA ASP A 200 17.46 3.38 -24.28
C ASP A 200 16.52 2.29 -23.74
N VAL A 201 15.38 2.69 -23.14
CA VAL A 201 14.34 1.79 -22.68
C VAL A 201 13.49 1.39 -23.89
N THR A 202 13.51 0.10 -24.22
CA THR A 202 12.73 -0.44 -25.35
C THR A 202 11.25 -0.60 -24.97
N ASP A 203 10.38 -0.67 -25.98
CA ASP A 203 8.96 -0.98 -25.77
C ASP A 203 8.77 -2.33 -25.05
N GLU A 204 9.69 -3.27 -25.21
CA GLU A 204 9.71 -4.54 -24.51
C GLU A 204 10.06 -4.38 -23.02
N ASP A 205 10.99 -3.48 -22.67
CA ASP A 205 11.31 -3.14 -21.30
C ASP A 205 10.13 -2.43 -20.61
N ILE A 206 9.49 -1.50 -21.33
CA ILE A 206 8.27 -0.83 -20.87
C ILE A 206 7.16 -1.85 -20.65
N LYS A 207 6.98 -2.79 -21.58
CA LYS A 207 5.99 -3.85 -21.45
C LYS A 207 6.27 -4.76 -20.24
N LYS A 208 7.53 -5.16 -20.00
CA LYS A 208 7.92 -5.93 -18.80
C LYS A 208 7.65 -5.15 -17.52
N MET A 209 7.94 -3.86 -17.51
CA MET A 209 7.63 -2.98 -16.37
C MET A 209 6.11 -2.83 -16.19
N THR A 210 5.35 -2.70 -17.27
CA THR A 210 3.89 -2.60 -17.26
C THR A 210 3.25 -3.92 -16.87
N ASP A 211 3.73 -5.04 -17.38
CA ASP A 211 3.26 -6.38 -17.00
C ASP A 211 3.58 -6.70 -15.54
N ALA A 212 4.67 -6.16 -14.98
CA ALA A 212 5.01 -6.26 -13.57
C ALA A 212 4.18 -5.31 -12.68
N THR A 213 3.73 -4.18 -13.22
CA THR A 213 2.92 -3.16 -12.54
C THR A 213 1.46 -3.16 -12.95
N VAL A 214 0.97 -4.22 -13.58
CA VAL A 214 -0.41 -4.32 -14.06
C VAL A 214 -1.39 -4.02 -12.94
N TRP A 215 -1.95 -2.86 -13.04
CA TRP A 215 -3.27 -2.38 -12.55
C TRP A 215 -3.26 -0.85 -12.32
N CYS A 216 -2.61 -0.12 -13.21
CA CYS A 216 -2.84 1.31 -13.36
C CYS A 216 -3.10 1.67 -14.84
N GLU A 217 -4.15 1.14 -15.43
CA GLU A 217 -4.59 1.58 -16.78
C GLU A 217 -4.98 3.08 -16.82
N ALA A 218 -5.28 3.69 -15.67
CA ALA A 218 -5.67 5.09 -15.61
C ALA A 218 -4.50 6.09 -15.43
N GLY A 219 -3.28 5.63 -15.18
CA GLY A 219 -2.13 6.50 -14.87
C GLY A 219 -1.14 6.72 -16.02
N PHE A 220 -1.08 5.79 -16.97
CA PHE A 220 -0.03 5.80 -18.00
C PHE A 220 -0.22 6.84 -19.10
N ASP A 221 -1.46 7.18 -19.45
CA ASP A 221 -1.73 8.22 -20.46
C ASP A 221 -1.35 9.62 -19.99
N ASN A 222 -1.30 9.86 -18.68
CA ASN A 222 -0.84 11.12 -18.09
C ASN A 222 0.70 11.25 -18.05
N PHE A 223 1.45 10.14 -18.13
CA PHE A 223 2.91 10.16 -18.10
C PHE A 223 3.51 10.51 -19.48
N ARG A 224 2.80 10.27 -20.56
CA ARG A 224 3.22 10.65 -21.93
C ARG A 224 3.07 12.14 -22.24
N GLY A 225 2.36 12.92 -21.41
CA GLY A 225 2.04 14.33 -21.67
C GLY A 225 2.70 15.37 -20.76
N GLY A 226 3.41 14.97 -19.73
CA GLY A 226 3.99 15.86 -18.73
C GLY A 226 5.45 16.19 -18.98
N GLY A 227 5.73 17.08 -19.95
CA GLY A 227 7.01 17.75 -19.99
C GLY A 227 7.14 18.65 -18.77
N TYR A 228 8.07 18.38 -17.88
CA TYR A 228 8.51 19.35 -16.87
C TYR A 228 9.39 20.37 -17.59
N SER A 229 8.87 21.60 -17.73
CA SER A 229 9.66 22.83 -17.97
C SER A 229 10.19 23.33 -16.66
#